data_555458c286d9d3dc2b555a70dee447ed
#
_entry.id   555458c286d9d3dc2b555a70dee447ed
#
_cell.length_a   1.000
_cell.length_b   1.000
_cell.length_c   1.000
_cell.angle_alpha   90.00
_cell.angle_beta   90.00
_cell.angle_gamma   90.00
#
_symmetry.space_group_name_H-M   'P 1'
#
loop_
_entity.id
_entity.type
_entity.pdbx_description
1 polymer ?
#
loop_
_entity_poly.entity_id
_entity_poly.type
_entity_poly.pdbx_seq_one_letter_code
_entity_poly.pdbx_strand_id
1 'polypeptide(L)'
;FEGIKVNLKQSGNEVSVITDLPSRINTSDLEIRIDIKAPTYMQTTIDLQYGNLYLEELEGKADLDLRYSNFKSDVLASPDNHFQMAYMDQVTIGYVNKALIDISYSEVNIKKAGVLSGRSAYSEYRIGDIDQLSLSMSKYDEWEINEILDFSATSRYAEIEIGYVKKSFVLDANFGECEVSKTSASFKTIELDLSYTDCEMNIDGNASYTLKVDGSYADVEYPKDRFKGSYHSKMMSLSIDGTIGTSPTAKVLIETSYGDVEL
;
A
#
# COMPACT_ATOMS: atom_id res chain seq x y z
N PHE A 1 -6.77 0.03 43.39
CA PHE A 1 -7.39 0.02 42.05
C PHE A 1 -8.64 -0.85 42.08
N GLU A 2 -9.68 -0.38 42.78
CA GLU A 2 -10.97 -1.09 42.80
C GLU A 2 -11.64 -0.92 41.42
N GLY A 3 -11.96 -2.05 40.79
CA GLY A 3 -12.78 -2.08 39.58
C GLY A 3 -12.09 -2.54 38.28
N ILE A 4 -10.77 -2.64 38.23
CA ILE A 4 -10.08 -3.23 37.07
C ILE A 4 -10.12 -4.76 37.19
N LYS A 5 -10.58 -5.44 36.13
CA LYS A 5 -10.63 -6.90 36.09
C LYS A 5 -9.93 -7.40 34.83
N VAL A 6 -9.02 -8.34 35.01
CA VAL A 6 -8.44 -9.13 33.91
C VAL A 6 -9.00 -10.53 34.03
N ASN A 7 -9.80 -10.93 33.05
CA ASN A 7 -10.45 -12.22 32.99
C ASN A 7 -9.70 -13.13 32.03
N LEU A 8 -9.16 -14.21 32.54
CA LEU A 8 -8.55 -15.28 31.76
C LEU A 8 -9.52 -16.46 31.67
N LYS A 9 -9.88 -16.89 30.46
CA LYS A 9 -10.73 -18.06 30.22
C LYS A 9 -10.07 -18.98 29.23
N GLN A 10 -10.19 -20.29 29.49
CA GLN A 10 -9.82 -21.32 28.53
C GLN A 10 -11.03 -22.18 28.21
N SER A 11 -11.27 -22.42 26.92
CA SER A 11 -12.32 -23.31 26.43
C SER A 11 -11.73 -24.17 25.29
N GLY A 12 -11.43 -25.42 25.58
CA GLY A 12 -10.74 -26.29 24.64
C GLY A 12 -9.35 -25.77 24.27
N ASN A 13 -9.15 -25.49 23.00
CA ASN A 13 -7.90 -24.94 22.45
C ASN A 13 -7.87 -23.40 22.37
N GLU A 14 -8.92 -22.75 22.85
CA GLU A 14 -9.01 -21.29 22.86
C GLU A 14 -8.69 -20.72 24.24
N VAL A 15 -7.85 -19.70 24.26
CA VAL A 15 -7.56 -18.90 25.47
C VAL A 15 -7.95 -17.46 25.19
N SER A 16 -8.78 -16.89 26.04
CA SER A 16 -9.17 -15.48 25.96
C SER A 16 -8.71 -14.68 27.19
N VAL A 17 -8.19 -13.48 26.92
CA VAL A 17 -7.83 -12.50 27.94
C VAL A 17 -8.66 -11.25 27.70
N ILE A 18 -9.49 -10.89 28.66
CA ILE A 18 -10.39 -9.74 28.56
C ILE A 18 -10.13 -8.80 29.73
N THR A 19 -9.91 -7.54 29.42
CA THR A 19 -9.72 -6.49 30.41
C THR A 19 -10.97 -5.63 30.50
N ASP A 20 -11.59 -5.60 31.69
CA ASP A 20 -12.74 -4.75 32.00
C ASP A 20 -12.26 -3.53 32.80
N LEU A 21 -12.53 -2.34 32.28
CA LEU A 21 -12.23 -1.08 32.93
C LEU A 21 -13.53 -0.42 33.44
N PRO A 22 -13.58 0.08 34.68
CA PRO A 22 -14.73 0.84 35.13
C PRO A 22 -14.87 2.17 34.40
N SER A 23 -16.10 2.62 34.18
CA SER A 23 -16.43 3.82 33.39
C SER A 23 -15.93 5.16 33.99
N ARG A 24 -15.38 5.16 35.18
CA ARG A 24 -14.77 6.32 35.84
C ARG A 24 -13.47 5.91 36.51
N ILE A 25 -12.38 5.98 35.75
CA ILE A 25 -11.01 5.85 36.29
C ILE A 25 -10.29 7.18 36.02
N ASN A 26 -9.56 7.67 37.03
CA ASN A 26 -8.52 8.66 36.78
C ASN A 26 -7.33 7.91 36.13
N THR A 27 -7.19 8.09 34.82
CA THR A 27 -6.25 7.30 34.01
C THR A 27 -4.85 7.91 33.96
N SER A 28 -4.61 9.06 34.58
CA SER A 28 -3.33 9.77 34.45
C SER A 28 -2.09 8.97 34.91
N ASP A 29 -2.28 7.94 35.73
CA ASP A 29 -1.17 7.14 36.28
C ASP A 29 -1.46 5.62 36.17
N LEU A 30 -2.36 5.20 35.27
CA LEU A 30 -2.73 3.79 35.14
C LEU A 30 -2.02 3.18 33.91
N GLU A 31 -1.19 2.19 34.15
CA GLU A 31 -0.65 1.30 33.11
C GLU A 31 -1.06 -0.14 33.42
N ILE A 32 -1.61 -0.83 32.41
CA ILE A 32 -1.93 -2.25 32.48
C ILE A 32 -1.02 -2.96 31.49
N ARG A 33 -0.11 -3.78 31.98
CA ARG A 33 0.78 -4.58 31.17
C ARG A 33 0.36 -6.05 31.20
N ILE A 34 0.18 -6.63 30.04
CA ILE A 34 -0.17 -8.04 29.85
C ILE A 34 0.90 -8.70 28.98
N ASP A 35 1.66 -9.62 29.57
CA ASP A 35 2.67 -10.40 28.86
C ASP A 35 2.10 -11.80 28.60
N ILE A 36 1.97 -12.16 27.32
CA ILE A 36 1.45 -13.47 26.88
C ILE A 36 2.55 -14.24 26.18
N LYS A 37 2.84 -15.46 26.68
CA LYS A 37 3.72 -16.41 26.01
C LYS A 37 2.88 -17.48 25.34
N ALA A 38 2.93 -17.53 24.02
CA ALA A 38 2.19 -18.47 23.21
C ALA A 38 3.09 -19.06 22.11
N PRO A 39 2.81 -20.28 21.62
CA PRO A 39 3.48 -20.81 20.44
C PRO A 39 3.27 -19.94 19.20
N THR A 40 4.28 -19.80 18.33
CA THR A 40 4.24 -18.94 17.14
C THR A 40 3.17 -19.30 16.13
N TYR A 41 2.79 -20.59 16.07
CA TYR A 41 1.77 -21.11 15.14
C TYR A 41 0.32 -20.83 15.56
N MET A 42 0.08 -20.25 16.72
CA MET A 42 -1.30 -19.94 17.17
C MET A 42 -1.93 -18.83 16.33
N GLN A 43 -3.20 -19.02 16.00
CA GLN A 43 -4.03 -17.93 15.49
C GLN A 43 -4.32 -16.95 16.63
N THR A 44 -4.22 -15.67 16.32
CA THR A 44 -4.35 -14.62 17.33
C THR A 44 -5.34 -13.58 16.84
N THR A 45 -6.38 -13.31 17.66
CA THR A 45 -7.31 -12.19 17.44
C THR A 45 -7.12 -11.18 18.56
N ILE A 46 -6.88 -9.94 18.20
CA ILE A 46 -6.64 -8.86 19.15
C ILE A 46 -7.54 -7.68 18.81
N ASP A 47 -8.34 -7.26 19.78
CA ASP A 47 -9.08 -6.00 19.78
C ASP A 47 -8.46 -5.11 20.85
N LEU A 48 -7.82 -4.01 20.45
CA LEU A 48 -7.14 -3.09 21.35
C LEU A 48 -7.52 -1.65 21.04
N GLN A 49 -7.98 -0.97 22.08
CA GLN A 49 -8.22 0.45 22.04
C GLN A 49 -7.39 1.15 23.13
N TYR A 50 -6.65 2.18 22.73
CA TYR A 50 -5.77 2.96 23.61
C TYR A 50 -4.66 2.12 24.26
N GLY A 51 -3.56 1.89 23.55
CA GLY A 51 -2.43 1.18 24.12
C GLY A 51 -1.29 0.91 23.14
N ASN A 52 -0.43 -0.03 23.53
CA ASN A 52 0.66 -0.46 22.67
C ASN A 52 0.59 -1.99 22.54
N LEU A 53 0.63 -2.48 21.32
CA LEU A 53 0.73 -3.90 21.02
C LEU A 53 2.13 -4.22 20.47
N TYR A 54 2.74 -5.25 21.02
CA TYR A 54 4.00 -5.78 20.52
C TYR A 54 3.87 -7.28 20.25
N LEU A 55 4.18 -7.70 19.02
CA LEU A 55 4.25 -9.09 18.62
C LEU A 55 5.66 -9.38 18.08
N GLU A 56 6.39 -10.32 18.68
CA GLU A 56 7.71 -10.70 18.19
C GLU A 56 7.58 -11.42 16.85
N GLU A 57 7.13 -12.66 16.86
CA GLU A 57 6.96 -13.50 15.70
C GLU A 57 5.65 -14.27 15.78
N LEU A 58 4.90 -14.30 14.67
CA LEU A 58 3.66 -15.05 14.54
C LEU A 58 3.61 -15.76 13.18
N GLU A 59 3.55 -17.09 13.20
CA GLU A 59 3.34 -17.95 12.03
C GLU A 59 1.85 -18.18 11.76
N GLY A 60 1.04 -18.21 12.82
CA GLY A 60 -0.41 -18.29 12.75
C GLY A 60 -1.04 -16.99 12.26
N LYS A 61 -2.33 -17.03 11.90
CA LYS A 61 -3.08 -15.85 11.49
C LYS A 61 -3.11 -14.78 12.58
N ALA A 62 -2.82 -13.54 12.21
CA ALA A 62 -3.09 -12.34 12.99
C ALA A 62 -4.37 -11.67 12.47
N ASP A 63 -5.38 -11.55 13.33
CA ASP A 63 -6.62 -10.79 13.11
C ASP A 63 -6.65 -9.63 14.12
N LEU A 64 -6.35 -8.41 13.63
CA LEU A 64 -6.09 -7.26 14.49
C LEU A 64 -7.11 -6.15 14.22
N ASP A 65 -7.88 -5.75 15.26
CA ASP A 65 -8.69 -4.52 15.31
C ASP A 65 -8.04 -3.57 16.33
N LEU A 66 -7.31 -2.56 15.82
CA LEU A 66 -6.51 -1.67 16.65
C LEU A 66 -6.94 -0.23 16.45
N ARG A 67 -7.15 0.51 17.55
CA ARG A 67 -7.57 1.91 17.49
C ARG A 67 -6.87 2.77 18.52
N TYR A 68 -6.44 3.97 18.11
CA TYR A 68 -5.76 4.92 19.02
C TYR A 68 -4.59 4.27 19.74
N SER A 69 -3.78 3.52 19.01
CA SER A 69 -2.78 2.61 19.56
C SER A 69 -1.48 2.70 18.77
N ASN A 70 -0.41 2.11 19.33
CA ASN A 70 0.80 1.82 18.57
C ASN A 70 0.90 0.31 18.36
N PHE A 71 1.41 -0.08 17.21
CA PHE A 71 1.65 -1.47 16.89
C PHE A 71 3.07 -1.70 16.41
N LYS A 72 3.72 -2.70 16.98
CA LYS A 72 5.01 -3.16 16.49
C LYS A 72 5.03 -4.67 16.36
N SER A 73 5.54 -5.17 15.23
CA SER A 73 5.80 -6.59 15.03
C SER A 73 7.12 -6.81 14.29
N ASP A 74 7.83 -7.87 14.66
CA ASP A 74 9.04 -8.24 13.94
C ASP A 74 8.70 -9.10 12.72
N VAL A 75 7.87 -10.16 12.86
CA VAL A 75 7.51 -11.08 11.78
C VAL A 75 6.07 -11.55 11.89
N LEU A 76 5.31 -11.39 10.81
CA LEU A 76 3.96 -11.93 10.61
C LEU A 76 3.97 -12.86 9.40
N ALA A 77 4.30 -14.13 9.62
CA ALA A 77 4.58 -15.09 8.55
C ALA A 77 3.35 -15.74 7.92
N SER A 78 2.16 -15.58 8.51
CA SER A 78 0.92 -16.13 7.97
C SER A 78 0.60 -15.60 6.57
N PRO A 79 0.08 -16.42 5.65
CA PRO A 79 -0.44 -15.96 4.36
C PRO A 79 -1.86 -15.37 4.43
N ASP A 80 -2.44 -15.22 5.63
CA ASP A 80 -3.85 -14.79 5.82
C ASP A 80 -4.01 -13.85 7.04
N ASN A 81 -3.18 -12.81 7.13
CA ASN A 81 -3.35 -11.79 8.16
C ASN A 81 -4.43 -10.78 7.76
N HIS A 82 -5.12 -10.23 8.77
CA HIS A 82 -6.14 -9.21 8.59
C HIS A 82 -5.90 -8.06 9.58
N PHE A 83 -5.79 -6.83 9.05
CA PHE A 83 -5.53 -5.64 9.85
C PHE A 83 -6.63 -4.61 9.61
N GLN A 84 -7.39 -4.34 10.64
CA GLN A 84 -8.33 -3.23 10.74
C GLN A 84 -7.75 -2.23 11.73
N MET A 85 -7.23 -1.10 11.24
CA MET A 85 -6.48 -0.15 12.05
C MET A 85 -6.98 1.27 11.82
N ALA A 86 -7.15 2.04 12.90
CA ALA A 86 -7.56 3.43 12.79
C ALA A 86 -6.93 4.31 13.89
N TYR A 87 -6.49 5.51 13.47
CA TYR A 87 -5.89 6.48 14.40
C TYR A 87 -4.66 5.89 15.10
N MET A 88 -3.79 5.25 14.34
CA MET A 88 -2.54 4.68 14.85
C MET A 88 -1.44 5.74 14.73
N ASP A 89 -0.84 6.12 15.85
CA ASP A 89 0.31 7.06 15.82
C ASP A 89 1.51 6.42 15.14
N GLN A 90 1.72 5.12 15.36
CA GLN A 90 2.81 4.38 14.74
C GLN A 90 2.48 2.89 14.58
N VAL A 91 2.56 2.41 13.35
CA VAL A 91 2.58 0.99 12.99
C VAL A 91 3.97 0.66 12.44
N THR A 92 4.67 -0.29 13.03
CA THR A 92 6.01 -0.72 12.57
C THR A 92 6.05 -2.23 12.40
N ILE A 93 6.29 -2.70 11.17
CA ILE A 93 6.34 -4.13 10.86
C ILE A 93 7.67 -4.45 10.17
N GLY A 94 8.44 -5.41 10.73
CA GLY A 94 9.67 -5.89 10.13
C GLY A 94 9.41 -6.69 8.86
N TYR A 95 8.56 -7.70 8.94
CA TYR A 95 8.12 -8.51 7.80
C TYR A 95 6.66 -8.93 7.94
N VAL A 96 5.91 -8.82 6.85
CA VAL A 96 4.57 -9.41 6.72
C VAL A 96 4.49 -10.20 5.42
N ASN A 97 4.08 -11.48 5.51
CA ASN A 97 3.97 -12.33 4.32
C ASN A 97 2.79 -11.92 3.45
N LYS A 98 1.58 -11.89 4.01
CA LYS A 98 0.39 -11.41 3.33
C LYS A 98 -0.60 -10.82 4.33
N ALA A 99 -1.21 -9.70 3.98
CA ALA A 99 -2.27 -9.10 4.78
C ALA A 99 -3.37 -8.47 3.91
N LEU A 100 -4.60 -8.63 4.40
CA LEU A 100 -5.73 -7.79 4.00
C LEU A 100 -5.76 -6.58 4.96
N ILE A 101 -5.74 -5.38 4.40
CA ILE A 101 -5.69 -4.14 5.18
C ILE A 101 -6.96 -3.30 5.01
N ASP A 102 -7.42 -2.72 6.10
CA ASP A 102 -8.40 -1.65 6.18
C ASP A 102 -7.88 -0.62 7.19
N ILE A 103 -7.11 0.36 6.69
CA ILE A 103 -6.34 1.26 7.54
C ILE A 103 -6.75 2.70 7.28
N SER A 104 -6.90 3.48 8.36
CA SER A 104 -7.25 4.89 8.24
C SER A 104 -6.59 5.76 9.32
N TYR A 105 -6.27 7.01 8.95
CA TYR A 105 -5.69 8.00 9.87
C TYR A 105 -4.47 7.48 10.63
N SER A 106 -3.52 6.87 9.90
CA SER A 106 -2.44 6.12 10.54
C SER A 106 -1.10 6.32 9.84
N GLU A 107 -0.01 6.25 10.60
CA GLU A 107 1.36 6.17 10.06
C GLU A 107 1.84 4.72 10.06
N VAL A 108 2.24 4.20 8.88
CA VAL A 108 2.56 2.78 8.68
C VAL A 108 3.94 2.63 8.06
N ASN A 109 4.83 1.98 8.78
CA ASN A 109 6.19 1.68 8.38
C ASN A 109 6.37 0.16 8.25
N ILE A 110 6.62 -0.35 7.05
CA ILE A 110 6.85 -1.77 6.78
C ILE A 110 8.19 -1.95 6.11
N LYS A 111 9.09 -2.70 6.73
CA LYS A 111 10.41 -2.92 6.14
C LYS A 111 10.35 -3.85 4.93
N LYS A 112 9.54 -4.92 5.00
CA LYS A 112 9.34 -5.86 3.90
C LYS A 112 7.95 -6.49 3.93
N ALA A 113 7.32 -6.62 2.77
CA ALA A 113 6.05 -7.31 2.62
C ALA A 113 6.05 -8.26 1.42
N GLY A 114 5.34 -9.37 1.51
CA GLY A 114 5.00 -10.18 0.35
C GLY A 114 3.80 -9.55 -0.37
N VAL A 115 2.60 -9.72 0.16
CA VAL A 115 1.37 -9.21 -0.46
C VAL A 115 0.57 -8.35 0.52
N LEU A 116 0.27 -7.13 0.12
CA LEU A 116 -0.72 -6.28 0.80
C LEU A 116 -1.89 -6.03 -0.15
N SER A 117 -3.11 -6.18 0.36
CA SER A 117 -4.33 -5.90 -0.40
C SER A 117 -5.38 -5.27 0.49
N GLY A 118 -6.29 -4.47 -0.08
CA GLY A 118 -7.38 -3.89 0.69
C GLY A 118 -7.65 -2.43 0.37
N ARG A 119 -7.85 -1.64 1.40
CA ARG A 119 -8.16 -0.21 1.28
C ARG A 119 -7.49 0.62 2.36
N SER A 120 -7.29 1.90 2.04
CA SER A 120 -6.71 2.87 2.94
C SER A 120 -7.34 4.24 2.79
N ALA A 121 -7.29 5.06 3.86
CA ALA A 121 -7.68 6.45 3.80
C ALA A 121 -6.95 7.30 4.85
N TYR A 122 -6.51 8.51 4.45
CA TYR A 122 -5.89 9.50 5.34
C TYR A 122 -4.69 8.96 6.10
N SER A 123 -3.84 8.19 5.43
CA SER A 123 -2.72 7.48 6.05
C SER A 123 -1.43 7.69 5.27
N GLU A 124 -0.32 7.58 5.97
CA GLU A 124 1.02 7.69 5.42
C GLU A 124 1.73 6.34 5.51
N TYR A 125 2.31 5.92 4.39
CA TYR A 125 2.99 4.63 4.28
C TYR A 125 4.43 4.80 3.85
N ARG A 126 5.34 4.16 4.58
CA ARG A 126 6.73 3.96 4.16
C ARG A 126 7.00 2.47 4.08
N ILE A 127 7.18 1.96 2.88
CA ILE A 127 7.41 0.54 2.63
C ILE A 127 8.77 0.35 1.96
N GLY A 128 9.62 -0.51 2.53
CA GLY A 128 10.89 -0.87 1.92
C GLY A 128 10.65 -1.69 0.64
N ASP A 129 10.64 -3.00 0.77
CA ASP A 129 10.45 -3.89 -0.38
C ASP A 129 9.08 -4.58 -0.29
N ILE A 130 8.36 -4.65 -1.39
CA ILE A 130 7.09 -5.36 -1.46
C ILE A 130 6.95 -6.13 -2.78
N ASP A 131 6.46 -7.37 -2.73
CA ASP A 131 6.21 -8.12 -3.95
C ASP A 131 4.92 -7.64 -4.63
N GLN A 132 3.82 -7.50 -3.90
CA GLN A 132 2.55 -7.09 -4.49
C GLN A 132 1.77 -6.14 -3.56
N LEU A 133 1.35 -5.00 -4.11
CA LEU A 133 0.36 -4.10 -3.50
C LEU A 133 -0.87 -4.01 -4.40
N SER A 134 -2.06 -4.26 -3.82
CA SER A 134 -3.33 -4.17 -4.54
C SER A 134 -4.37 -3.41 -3.70
N LEU A 135 -4.62 -2.16 -4.05
CA LEU A 135 -5.56 -1.30 -3.33
C LEU A 135 -6.85 -1.13 -4.12
N SER A 136 -7.94 -1.60 -3.57
CA SER A 136 -9.27 -1.37 -4.14
C SER A 136 -9.72 0.10 -3.98
N MET A 137 -9.16 0.80 -3.01
CA MET A 137 -9.28 2.24 -2.81
C MET A 137 -8.16 2.75 -1.92
N SER A 138 -7.51 3.82 -2.36
CA SER A 138 -6.60 4.67 -1.57
C SER A 138 -7.11 6.11 -1.63
N LYS A 139 -7.32 6.74 -0.48
CA LYS A 139 -7.96 8.06 -0.46
C LYS A 139 -7.30 9.01 0.52
N TYR A 140 -6.75 10.13 0.00
CA TYR A 140 -5.98 11.08 0.81
C TYR A 140 -4.81 10.41 1.53
N ASP A 141 -4.15 9.46 0.87
CA ASP A 141 -3.01 8.74 1.39
C ASP A 141 -1.71 9.24 0.73
N GLU A 142 -0.61 9.05 1.44
CA GLU A 142 0.75 9.24 0.94
C GLU A 142 1.47 7.89 0.98
N TRP A 143 2.02 7.47 -0.16
CA TRP A 143 2.70 6.19 -0.33
C TRP A 143 4.14 6.40 -0.77
N GLU A 144 5.08 6.08 0.08
CA GLU A 144 6.50 6.00 -0.23
C GLU A 144 6.93 4.53 -0.26
N ILE A 145 7.31 4.00 -1.43
CA ILE A 145 7.69 2.60 -1.62
C ILE A 145 9.06 2.53 -2.27
N ASN A 146 10.02 1.86 -1.62
CA ASN A 146 11.37 1.75 -2.19
C ASN A 146 11.40 0.85 -3.42
N GLU A 147 10.93 -0.42 -3.32
CA GLU A 147 10.88 -1.36 -4.43
C GLU A 147 9.58 -2.17 -4.46
N ILE A 148 9.02 -2.34 -5.65
CA ILE A 148 7.82 -3.15 -5.85
C ILE A 148 7.91 -4.02 -7.10
N LEU A 149 7.37 -5.26 -7.02
CA LEU A 149 7.25 -6.12 -8.19
C LEU A 149 5.97 -5.83 -8.98
N ASP A 150 4.82 -5.91 -8.33
CA ASP A 150 3.50 -5.68 -8.95
C ASP A 150 2.69 -4.65 -8.14
N PHE A 151 2.38 -3.50 -8.73
CA PHE A 151 1.55 -2.44 -8.15
C PHE A 151 0.19 -2.36 -8.85
N SER A 152 -0.89 -2.27 -8.10
CA SER A 152 -2.22 -1.97 -8.62
C SER A 152 -3.03 -1.16 -7.60
N ALA A 153 -3.55 0.00 -7.99
CA ALA A 153 -4.37 0.82 -7.11
C ALA A 153 -5.45 1.61 -7.86
N THR A 154 -6.60 1.78 -7.20
CA THR A 154 -7.52 2.88 -7.47
C THR A 154 -7.30 3.94 -6.40
N SER A 155 -6.98 5.18 -6.80
CA SER A 155 -6.66 6.25 -5.85
C SER A 155 -7.45 7.52 -6.08
N ARG A 156 -7.66 8.28 -5.00
CA ARG A 156 -8.25 9.62 -5.04
C ARG A 156 -7.57 10.54 -4.06
N TYR A 157 -7.07 11.66 -4.55
CA TYR A 157 -6.36 12.63 -3.73
C TYR A 157 -5.18 12.00 -2.99
N ALA A 158 -4.46 11.10 -3.66
CA ALA A 158 -3.32 10.40 -3.09
C ALA A 158 -2.03 10.79 -3.80
N GLU A 159 -0.94 10.76 -3.05
CA GLU A 159 0.42 10.92 -3.54
C GLU A 159 1.13 9.57 -3.51
N ILE A 160 1.76 9.19 -4.62
CA ILE A 160 2.37 7.88 -4.79
C ILE A 160 3.80 8.06 -5.29
N GLU A 161 4.76 7.76 -4.44
CA GLU A 161 6.18 7.78 -4.77
C GLU A 161 6.76 6.37 -4.73
N ILE A 162 7.36 5.92 -5.84
CA ILE A 162 7.96 4.58 -5.94
C ILE A 162 9.38 4.67 -6.49
N GLY A 163 10.34 4.19 -5.71
CA GLY A 163 11.75 4.15 -6.13
C GLY A 163 11.99 3.21 -7.31
N TYR A 164 11.46 1.98 -7.27
CA TYR A 164 11.68 1.01 -8.35
C TYR A 164 10.50 0.07 -8.60
N VAL A 165 9.94 0.13 -9.81
CA VAL A 165 8.93 -0.83 -10.31
C VAL A 165 9.61 -1.91 -11.14
N LYS A 166 9.47 -3.16 -10.75
CA LYS A 166 10.16 -4.29 -11.39
C LYS A 166 9.37 -4.94 -12.51
N LYS A 167 8.03 -5.05 -12.41
CA LYS A 167 7.26 -5.86 -13.36
C LYS A 167 5.98 -5.20 -13.86
N SER A 168 5.05 -4.78 -13.00
CA SER A 168 3.82 -4.15 -13.44
C SER A 168 3.40 -2.97 -12.56
N PHE A 169 2.81 -1.98 -13.21
CA PHE A 169 2.26 -0.79 -12.56
C PHE A 169 0.92 -0.46 -13.20
N VAL A 170 -0.15 -0.54 -12.40
CA VAL A 170 -1.53 -0.26 -12.83
C VAL A 170 -2.13 0.76 -11.87
N LEU A 171 -2.48 1.93 -12.37
CA LEU A 171 -3.02 3.03 -11.58
C LEU A 171 -4.25 3.64 -12.23
N ASP A 172 -5.36 3.65 -11.50
CA ASP A 172 -6.55 4.47 -11.75
C ASP A 172 -6.56 5.58 -10.70
N ALA A 173 -6.23 6.81 -11.11
CA ALA A 173 -6.07 7.93 -10.20
C ALA A 173 -6.93 9.14 -10.55
N ASN A 174 -7.43 9.79 -9.51
CA ASN A 174 -8.21 11.00 -9.65
C ASN A 174 -7.81 12.02 -8.59
N PHE A 175 -7.29 13.18 -9.03
CA PHE A 175 -6.71 14.24 -8.20
C PHE A 175 -5.55 13.73 -7.34
N GLY A 176 -4.36 13.71 -7.86
CA GLY A 176 -3.17 13.27 -7.12
C GLY A 176 -1.89 13.47 -7.90
N GLU A 177 -0.84 12.85 -7.42
CA GLU A 177 0.46 12.85 -8.06
C GLU A 177 1.06 11.45 -8.00
N CYS A 178 1.81 11.07 -9.04
CA CYS A 178 2.49 9.81 -9.10
C CYS A 178 3.91 10.00 -9.61
N GLU A 179 4.89 9.57 -8.82
CA GLU A 179 6.29 9.55 -9.21
C GLU A 179 6.85 8.13 -9.16
N VAL A 180 7.47 7.67 -10.25
CA VAL A 180 8.22 6.42 -10.32
C VAL A 180 9.63 6.72 -10.76
N SER A 181 10.56 6.73 -9.82
CA SER A 181 11.96 7.10 -10.06
C SER A 181 12.68 6.16 -11.02
N LYS A 182 12.24 4.88 -11.11
CA LYS A 182 12.82 3.90 -12.03
C LYS A 182 11.87 2.74 -12.33
N THR A 183 11.89 2.25 -13.58
CA THR A 183 11.30 0.97 -13.96
C THR A 183 12.35 -0.02 -14.47
N SER A 184 12.06 -1.31 -14.40
CA SER A 184 12.91 -2.34 -14.98
C SER A 184 12.85 -2.32 -16.52
N ALA A 185 13.99 -2.51 -17.20
CA ALA A 185 14.01 -2.72 -18.66
C ALA A 185 13.14 -3.91 -19.11
N SER A 186 12.84 -4.85 -18.22
CA SER A 186 12.05 -6.05 -18.48
C SER A 186 10.64 -6.00 -17.89
N PHE A 187 10.13 -4.82 -17.56
CA PHE A 187 8.75 -4.67 -17.12
C PHE A 187 7.75 -5.29 -18.12
N LYS A 188 6.55 -5.56 -17.71
CA LYS A 188 5.52 -6.19 -18.55
C LYS A 188 4.39 -5.24 -18.91
N THR A 189 3.93 -4.48 -17.93
CA THR A 189 2.73 -3.67 -18.07
C THR A 189 2.86 -2.39 -17.28
N ILE A 190 2.52 -1.28 -17.92
CA ILE A 190 2.19 -0.01 -17.30
C ILE A 190 0.81 0.38 -17.84
N GLU A 191 -0.17 0.56 -16.97
CA GLU A 191 -1.52 1.02 -17.31
C GLU A 191 -1.88 2.19 -16.40
N LEU A 192 -2.15 3.34 -17.00
CA LEU A 192 -2.49 4.58 -16.31
C LEU A 192 -3.85 5.05 -16.82
N ASP A 193 -4.81 5.21 -15.91
CA ASP A 193 -6.08 5.91 -16.13
C ASP A 193 -6.12 7.09 -15.17
N LEU A 194 -5.86 8.28 -15.70
CA LEU A 194 -5.57 9.47 -14.89
C LEU A 194 -6.58 10.58 -15.17
N SER A 195 -7.10 11.17 -14.12
CA SER A 195 -7.91 12.38 -14.19
C SER A 195 -7.43 13.43 -13.19
N TYR A 196 -7.06 14.62 -13.66
CA TYR A 196 -6.48 15.67 -12.79
C TYR A 196 -5.33 15.15 -11.94
N THR A 197 -4.48 14.31 -12.55
CA THR A 197 -3.35 13.63 -11.89
C THR A 197 -2.14 13.70 -12.80
N ASP A 198 -1.04 14.23 -12.29
CA ASP A 198 0.23 14.24 -12.98
C ASP A 198 0.99 12.95 -12.66
N CYS A 199 1.73 12.40 -13.63
CA CYS A 199 2.51 11.19 -13.45
C CYS A 199 3.88 11.32 -14.13
N GLU A 200 4.95 11.27 -13.33
CA GLU A 200 6.32 11.16 -13.81
C GLU A 200 6.83 9.74 -13.62
N MET A 201 7.29 9.11 -14.70
CA MET A 201 7.74 7.72 -14.65
C MET A 201 9.00 7.50 -15.47
N ASN A 202 10.14 7.30 -14.83
CA ASN A 202 11.39 7.05 -15.51
C ASN A 202 11.47 5.59 -16.00
N ILE A 203 11.16 5.39 -17.28
CA ILE A 203 11.26 4.08 -17.94
C ILE A 203 12.71 3.82 -18.40
N ASP A 204 13.26 2.64 -18.01
CA ASP A 204 14.63 2.27 -18.38
C ASP A 204 14.85 2.39 -19.90
N GLY A 205 15.90 3.14 -20.29
CA GLY A 205 16.20 3.44 -21.69
C GLY A 205 16.46 2.22 -22.59
N ASN A 206 16.65 1.02 -22.06
CA ASN A 206 16.77 -0.23 -22.81
C ASN A 206 15.43 -0.95 -22.99
N ALA A 207 14.37 -0.49 -22.36
CA ALA A 207 13.05 -1.10 -22.49
C ALA A 207 12.51 -0.96 -23.93
N SER A 208 11.78 -1.97 -24.38
CA SER A 208 11.05 -1.95 -25.64
C SER A 208 9.59 -2.34 -25.39
N TYR A 209 8.68 -1.47 -25.78
CA TYR A 209 7.26 -1.62 -25.45
C TYR A 209 6.34 -1.04 -26.51
N THR A 210 5.10 -1.50 -26.55
CA THR A 210 4.02 -0.83 -27.27
C THR A 210 3.55 0.35 -26.44
N LEU A 211 3.34 1.49 -27.08
CA LEU A 211 2.82 2.71 -26.45
C LEU A 211 1.47 3.06 -27.09
N LYS A 212 0.44 3.10 -26.26
CA LYS A 212 -0.86 3.61 -26.66
C LYS A 212 -1.28 4.69 -25.67
N VAL A 213 -1.62 5.86 -26.17
CA VAL A 213 -2.07 7.02 -25.38
C VAL A 213 -3.36 7.57 -25.97
N ASP A 214 -4.32 7.80 -25.13
CA ASP A 214 -5.51 8.60 -25.40
C ASP A 214 -5.60 9.73 -24.35
N GLY A 215 -5.31 10.97 -24.78
CA GLY A 215 -5.21 12.16 -23.92
C GLY A 215 -6.26 13.22 -24.23
N SER A 216 -6.71 13.90 -23.20
CA SER A 216 -7.66 15.01 -23.31
C SER A 216 -7.27 16.14 -22.35
N TYR A 217 -6.97 17.35 -22.89
CA TYR A 217 -6.47 18.47 -22.10
C TYR A 217 -5.20 18.12 -21.29
N ALA A 218 -4.31 17.34 -21.89
CA ALA A 218 -3.11 16.80 -21.26
C ALA A 218 -1.96 16.83 -22.24
N ASP A 219 -0.73 16.86 -21.73
CA ASP A 219 0.49 16.61 -22.50
C ASP A 219 1.12 15.27 -22.09
N VAL A 220 1.73 14.58 -23.04
CA VAL A 220 2.42 13.31 -22.80
C VAL A 220 3.79 13.35 -23.43
N GLU A 221 4.81 13.37 -22.57
CA GLU A 221 6.20 13.27 -22.99
C GLU A 221 6.67 11.81 -23.02
N TYR A 222 7.36 11.43 -24.10
CA TYR A 222 7.87 10.08 -24.32
C TYR A 222 9.14 10.11 -25.20
N PRO A 223 9.97 9.05 -25.25
CA PRO A 223 11.20 9.00 -26.05
C PRO A 223 10.93 9.05 -27.57
N LYS A 224 10.73 10.27 -28.12
CA LYS A 224 10.37 10.51 -29.53
C LYS A 224 11.41 10.00 -30.53
N ASP A 225 12.68 9.99 -30.14
CA ASP A 225 13.81 9.51 -30.96
C ASP A 225 13.76 7.99 -31.19
N ARG A 226 13.12 7.23 -30.30
CA ARG A 226 12.96 5.78 -30.36
C ARG A 226 11.58 5.33 -30.81
N PHE A 227 10.63 6.27 -30.97
CA PHE A 227 9.24 6.00 -31.31
C PHE A 227 9.05 5.67 -32.78
N LYS A 228 8.22 4.68 -33.08
CA LYS A 228 7.71 4.35 -34.42
C LYS A 228 6.22 4.12 -34.34
N GLY A 229 5.45 5.01 -34.96
CA GLY A 229 3.98 4.92 -34.90
C GLY A 229 3.29 6.15 -35.43
N SER A 230 2.05 6.32 -35.05
CA SER A 230 1.21 7.47 -35.37
C SER A 230 1.05 8.38 -34.17
N TYR A 231 1.07 9.67 -34.43
CA TYR A 231 0.80 10.75 -33.48
C TYR A 231 -0.28 11.65 -34.06
N HIS A 232 -1.37 11.82 -33.37
CA HIS A 232 -2.46 12.70 -33.73
C HIS A 232 -2.77 13.65 -32.60
N SER A 233 -2.66 14.94 -32.85
CA SER A 233 -3.08 15.98 -31.91
C SER A 233 -4.05 16.91 -32.63
N LYS A 234 -5.22 17.09 -32.06
CA LYS A 234 -6.23 17.99 -32.60
C LYS A 234 -6.98 18.71 -31.49
N MET A 235 -6.86 20.05 -31.47
CA MET A 235 -7.39 20.89 -30.40
C MET A 235 -6.87 20.46 -29.04
N MET A 236 -7.72 19.80 -28.23
CA MET A 236 -7.44 19.40 -26.84
C MET A 236 -7.40 17.88 -26.69
N SER A 237 -7.27 17.13 -27.80
CA SER A 237 -7.16 15.67 -27.78
C SER A 237 -5.82 15.22 -28.35
N LEU A 238 -5.24 14.22 -27.77
CA LEU A 238 -3.98 13.57 -28.13
C LEU A 238 -4.21 12.08 -28.27
N SER A 239 -3.71 11.49 -29.36
CA SER A 239 -3.67 10.03 -29.53
C SER A 239 -2.31 9.60 -30.07
N ILE A 240 -1.69 8.63 -29.42
CA ILE A 240 -0.39 8.04 -29.81
C ILE A 240 -0.61 6.54 -29.90
N ASP A 241 -0.17 5.93 -31.00
CA ASP A 241 -0.20 4.48 -31.18
C ASP A 241 1.06 4.02 -31.91
N GLY A 242 1.87 3.22 -31.22
CA GLY A 242 3.12 2.76 -31.82
C GLY A 242 3.99 1.93 -30.88
N THR A 243 5.28 1.98 -31.12
CA THR A 243 6.27 1.23 -30.35
C THR A 243 7.48 2.07 -30.00
N ILE A 244 8.05 1.85 -28.84
CA ILE A 244 9.34 2.34 -28.41
C ILE A 244 10.35 1.19 -28.51
N GLY A 245 11.46 1.41 -29.20
CA GLY A 245 12.50 0.39 -29.41
C GLY A 245 12.19 -0.56 -30.57
N THR A 246 12.84 -1.73 -30.61
CA THR A 246 12.86 -2.59 -31.83
C THR A 246 12.10 -3.90 -31.69
N SER A 247 11.88 -4.38 -30.48
CA SER A 247 11.22 -5.67 -30.20
C SER A 247 10.37 -5.54 -28.93
N PRO A 248 9.15 -4.98 -29.02
CA PRO A 248 8.34 -4.71 -27.85
C PRO A 248 7.96 -6.01 -27.14
N THR A 249 8.28 -6.11 -25.84
CA THR A 249 7.95 -7.24 -24.97
C THR A 249 7.04 -6.82 -23.81
N ALA A 250 6.76 -5.52 -23.73
CA ALA A 250 5.93 -4.90 -22.71
C ALA A 250 4.88 -3.99 -23.37
N LYS A 251 3.93 -3.53 -22.56
CA LYS A 251 2.90 -2.56 -22.98
C LYS A 251 2.84 -1.38 -22.03
N VAL A 252 2.62 -0.20 -22.59
CA VAL A 252 2.28 1.02 -21.87
C VAL A 252 0.98 1.55 -22.46
N LEU A 253 -0.06 1.63 -21.62
CA LEU A 253 -1.38 2.15 -21.94
C LEU A 253 -1.66 3.34 -21.05
N ILE A 254 -2.02 4.47 -21.66
CA ILE A 254 -2.28 5.71 -20.92
C ILE A 254 -3.60 6.29 -21.41
N GLU A 255 -4.54 6.45 -20.51
CA GLU A 255 -5.70 7.29 -20.65
C GLU A 255 -5.54 8.44 -19.67
N THR A 256 -5.50 9.69 -20.14
CA THR A 256 -5.30 10.85 -19.27
C THR A 256 -6.23 12.01 -19.63
N SER A 257 -6.72 12.68 -18.60
CA SER A 257 -7.50 13.92 -18.74
C SER A 257 -7.12 14.93 -17.68
N TYR A 258 -6.78 16.16 -18.12
CA TYR A 258 -6.39 17.26 -17.26
C TYR A 258 -5.19 16.96 -16.33
N GLY A 259 -4.24 16.15 -16.80
CA GLY A 259 -3.01 15.83 -16.09
C GLY A 259 -1.94 15.43 -17.09
N ASP A 260 -0.68 15.79 -16.81
CA ASP A 260 0.45 15.57 -17.69
C ASP A 260 1.16 14.25 -17.33
N VAL A 261 1.72 13.57 -18.34
CA VAL A 261 2.48 12.33 -18.14
C VAL A 261 3.84 12.45 -18.79
N GLU A 262 4.90 12.15 -18.03
CA GLU A 262 6.27 12.06 -18.49
C GLU A 262 6.79 10.62 -18.36
N LEU A 263 7.37 10.05 -19.49
CA LEU A 263 7.89 8.69 -19.54
C LEU A 263 9.39 8.63 -19.88
#